data_4acc90724416fadad8ac269566dcce38
#
_entry.id   4acc90724416fadad8ac269566dcce38
#
_cell.length_a   1.000
_cell.length_b   1.000
_cell.length_c   1.000
_cell.angle_alpha   90.00
_cell.angle_beta   90.00
_cell.angle_gamma   90.00
#
_symmetry.space_group_name_H-M   'P 1'
#
loop_
_entity.id
_entity.type
_entity.pdbx_description
1 polymer ?
#
loop_
_entity_poly.entity_id
_entity_poly.type
_entity_poly.pdbx_seq_one_letter_code
_entity_poly.pdbx_strand_id
1 'polypeptide(L)'
;MSSDVYKERLTTIRNQQKQMIKQDIAASGNTDWTVNNNKAKGRKMVNDMKKLLLRAFNSECDETIGKVKYNNIETSVRKIVKSAEQIQKLGTIMSVYINQSYIDLKIVELYLAFEYQQKKQQEKEEQRELRAQQREEAKLKKEIEEKRKKIKKEQTHYQQTLKNLLSQIKEHGETEDLIAKKAELETELSNIDKSIKDID
;
A
#
# COMPACT_ATOMS: atom_id res chain seq x y z
N MET A 1 -6.24 1.82 -11.56
CA MET A 1 -5.04 2.64 -11.82
C MET A 1 -4.05 2.35 -10.72
N SER A 2 -2.79 1.99 -11.01
CA SER A 2 -1.78 1.66 -9.99
C SER A 2 -1.13 2.92 -9.41
N SER A 3 -0.47 2.80 -8.24
CA SER A 3 0.27 3.90 -7.63
C SER A 3 1.39 4.44 -8.53
N ASP A 4 1.94 3.63 -9.44
CA ASP A 4 3.01 4.04 -10.37
C ASP A 4 2.55 5.13 -11.34
N VAL A 5 1.29 5.11 -11.79
CA VAL A 5 0.74 6.16 -12.68
C VAL A 5 0.74 7.53 -12.00
N TYR A 6 0.42 7.57 -10.70
CA TYR A 6 0.50 8.82 -9.93
C TYR A 6 1.94 9.31 -9.77
N LYS A 7 2.89 8.39 -9.62
CA LYS A 7 4.33 8.71 -9.54
C LYS A 7 4.84 9.34 -10.85
N GLU A 8 4.42 8.82 -11.99
CA GLU A 8 4.76 9.39 -13.30
C GLU A 8 4.17 10.79 -13.49
N ARG A 9 2.89 10.98 -13.12
CA ARG A 9 2.24 12.30 -13.15
C ARG A 9 2.94 13.31 -12.24
N LEU A 10 3.31 12.90 -11.02
CA LEU A 10 4.10 13.74 -10.12
C LEU A 10 5.42 14.16 -10.75
N THR A 11 6.11 13.24 -11.42
CA THR A 11 7.37 13.53 -12.11
C THR A 11 7.15 14.55 -13.23
N THR A 12 6.06 14.42 -14.00
CA THR A 12 5.69 15.35 -15.07
C THR A 12 5.43 16.74 -14.53
N ILE A 13 4.63 16.89 -13.48
CA ILE A 13 4.33 18.18 -12.85
C ILE A 13 5.60 18.84 -12.30
N ARG A 14 6.45 18.07 -11.63
CA ARG A 14 7.74 18.58 -11.13
C ARG A 14 8.67 19.04 -12.24
N ASN A 15 8.66 18.37 -13.38
CA ASN A 15 9.42 18.81 -14.55
C ASN A 15 8.85 20.09 -15.14
N GLN A 16 7.53 20.25 -15.21
CA GLN A 16 6.90 21.51 -15.63
C GLN A 16 7.28 22.67 -14.71
N GLN A 17 7.24 22.48 -13.39
CA GLN A 17 7.68 23.49 -12.42
C GLN A 17 9.14 23.88 -12.63
N LYS A 18 10.05 22.91 -12.85
CA LYS A 18 11.46 23.17 -13.16
C LYS A 18 11.64 23.98 -14.45
N GLN A 19 10.85 23.67 -15.47
CA GLN A 19 10.89 24.42 -16.73
C GLN A 19 10.39 25.84 -16.53
N MET A 20 9.32 26.08 -15.77
CA MET A 20 8.85 27.44 -15.48
C MET A 20 9.92 28.28 -14.75
N ILE A 21 10.64 27.68 -13.79
CA ILE A 21 11.76 28.35 -13.11
C ILE A 21 12.89 28.67 -14.10
N LYS A 22 13.26 27.68 -14.94
CA LYS A 22 14.34 27.85 -15.93
C LYS A 22 14.02 28.90 -16.97
N GLN A 23 12.76 29.04 -17.39
CA GLN A 23 12.27 30.01 -18.35
C GLN A 23 11.95 31.38 -17.72
N ASP A 24 12.19 31.53 -16.43
CA ASP A 24 11.92 32.76 -15.65
C ASP A 24 10.43 33.19 -15.65
N ILE A 25 9.51 32.24 -15.84
CA ILE A 25 8.03 32.45 -15.83
C ILE A 25 7.33 31.99 -14.57
N ALA A 26 8.06 31.49 -13.56
CA ALA A 26 7.50 31.10 -12.28
C ALA A 26 7.22 32.29 -11.36
N ALA A 27 7.95 33.39 -11.52
CA ALA A 27 7.74 34.64 -10.81
C ALA A 27 7.98 35.81 -11.74
N SER A 28 7.30 36.93 -11.50
CA SER A 28 7.41 38.18 -12.24
C SER A 28 7.90 39.28 -11.34
N GLY A 29 8.50 40.33 -11.95
CA GLY A 29 8.96 41.52 -11.22
C GLY A 29 9.23 42.67 -12.15
N ASN A 30 9.20 43.90 -11.63
CA ASN A 30 9.46 45.10 -12.41
C ASN A 30 10.97 45.26 -12.66
N THR A 31 11.39 45.15 -13.92
CA THR A 31 12.80 45.26 -14.35
C THR A 31 13.29 46.70 -14.49
N ASP A 32 12.40 47.70 -14.37
CA ASP A 32 12.77 49.11 -14.44
C ASP A 32 13.24 49.70 -13.12
N TRP A 33 13.34 48.87 -12.10
CA TRP A 33 13.86 49.23 -10.79
C TRP A 33 15.31 49.67 -10.88
N THR A 34 15.64 50.78 -10.22
CA THR A 34 17.01 51.32 -10.17
C THR A 34 17.52 51.39 -8.73
N VAL A 35 18.81 51.17 -8.55
CA VAL A 35 19.51 51.34 -7.26
C VAL A 35 20.64 52.31 -7.46
N ASN A 36 20.58 53.48 -6.80
CA ASN A 36 21.55 54.56 -6.97
C ASN A 36 21.73 54.96 -8.46
N ASN A 37 20.62 55.16 -9.17
CA ASN A 37 20.56 55.42 -10.61
C ASN A 37 21.19 54.34 -11.52
N ASN A 38 21.46 53.16 -10.99
CA ASN A 38 22.03 52.06 -11.74
C ASN A 38 20.95 51.01 -12.06
N LYS A 39 20.54 50.94 -13.32
CA LYS A 39 19.53 50.00 -13.81
C LYS A 39 20.00 48.52 -13.70
N ALA A 40 21.29 48.22 -13.90
CA ALA A 40 21.82 46.87 -13.82
C ALA A 40 21.77 46.33 -12.39
N LYS A 41 22.08 47.15 -11.39
CA LYS A 41 21.95 46.82 -9.98
C LYS A 41 20.48 46.59 -9.61
N GLY A 42 19.55 47.45 -10.07
CA GLY A 42 18.12 47.30 -9.84
C GLY A 42 17.58 46.00 -10.42
N ARG A 43 17.89 45.67 -11.67
CA ARG A 43 17.50 44.42 -12.32
C ARG A 43 18.03 43.20 -11.58
N LYS A 44 19.30 43.24 -11.14
CA LYS A 44 19.87 42.17 -10.32
C LYS A 44 19.08 41.96 -9.03
N MET A 45 18.76 43.04 -8.33
CA MET A 45 18.03 43.00 -7.05
C MET A 45 16.61 42.40 -7.23
N VAL A 46 15.90 42.76 -8.32
CA VAL A 46 14.60 42.17 -8.68
C VAL A 46 14.75 40.65 -8.94
N ASN A 47 15.75 40.25 -9.72
CA ASN A 47 15.98 38.83 -10.00
C ASN A 47 16.38 38.02 -8.75
N ASP A 48 17.15 38.58 -7.85
CA ASP A 48 17.52 37.94 -6.59
C ASP A 48 16.30 37.83 -5.68
N MET A 49 15.41 38.83 -5.65
CA MET A 49 14.14 38.75 -4.93
C MET A 49 13.22 37.69 -5.51
N LYS A 50 13.05 37.58 -6.84
CA LYS A 50 12.29 36.48 -7.49
C LYS A 50 12.77 35.11 -7.02
N LYS A 51 14.09 34.90 -7.04
CA LYS A 51 14.71 33.64 -6.59
C LYS A 51 14.45 33.37 -5.10
N LEU A 52 14.53 34.42 -4.26
CA LEU A 52 14.30 34.31 -2.83
C LEU A 52 12.85 33.89 -2.54
N LEU A 53 11.86 34.56 -3.17
CA LEU A 53 10.44 34.25 -3.00
C LEU A 53 10.12 32.82 -3.47
N LEU A 54 10.65 32.43 -4.66
CA LEU A 54 10.46 31.07 -5.18
C LEU A 54 11.09 30.01 -4.26
N ARG A 55 12.28 30.28 -3.70
CA ARG A 55 12.95 29.35 -2.78
C ARG A 55 12.14 29.18 -1.50
N ALA A 56 11.69 30.29 -0.91
CA ALA A 56 10.86 30.25 0.29
C ALA A 56 9.55 29.49 0.06
N PHE A 57 8.85 29.84 -1.04
CA PHE A 57 7.58 29.19 -1.39
C PHE A 57 7.75 27.69 -1.66
N ASN A 58 8.77 27.30 -2.42
CA ASN A 58 9.04 25.89 -2.69
C ASN A 58 9.33 25.10 -1.42
N SER A 59 10.10 25.67 -0.48
CA SER A 59 10.39 25.03 0.80
C SER A 59 9.12 24.76 1.61
N GLU A 60 8.21 25.73 1.69
CA GLU A 60 6.92 25.58 2.37
C GLU A 60 6.01 24.55 1.67
N CYS A 61 5.99 24.58 0.33
CA CYS A 61 5.24 23.60 -0.45
C CYS A 61 5.78 22.18 -0.26
N ASP A 62 7.09 22.00 -0.36
CA ASP A 62 7.73 20.68 -0.26
C ASP A 62 7.52 20.07 1.13
N GLU A 63 7.58 20.88 2.20
CA GLU A 63 7.23 20.45 3.55
C GLU A 63 5.76 20.02 3.64
N THR A 64 4.85 20.80 3.08
CA THR A 64 3.40 20.54 3.14
C THR A 64 3.05 19.29 2.33
N ILE A 65 3.58 19.14 1.12
CA ILE A 65 3.38 17.98 0.25
C ILE A 65 3.96 16.71 0.89
N GLY A 66 5.14 16.82 1.53
CA GLY A 66 5.76 15.68 2.21
C GLY A 66 4.98 15.17 3.43
N LYS A 67 4.13 16.03 4.03
CA LYS A 67 3.30 15.71 5.19
C LYS A 67 1.84 15.41 4.85
N VAL A 68 1.47 15.38 3.57
CA VAL A 68 0.08 15.12 3.16
C VAL A 68 -0.35 13.69 3.51
N LYS A 69 -1.57 13.57 4.08
CA LYS A 69 -2.21 12.31 4.47
C LYS A 69 -3.68 12.35 4.05
N TYR A 70 -4.33 11.20 4.12
CA TYR A 70 -5.73 11.01 3.72
C TYR A 70 -6.75 11.97 4.37
N ASN A 71 -6.43 12.57 5.51
CA ASN A 71 -7.35 13.39 6.31
C ASN A 71 -6.97 14.88 6.39
N ASN A 72 -5.91 15.34 5.67
CA ASN A 72 -5.43 16.73 5.83
C ASN A 72 -5.30 17.51 4.51
N ILE A 73 -5.87 17.02 3.41
CA ILE A 73 -5.72 17.65 2.09
C ILE A 73 -6.20 19.10 2.07
N GLU A 74 -7.39 19.39 2.57
CA GLU A 74 -7.93 20.77 2.59
C GLU A 74 -7.08 21.71 3.42
N THR A 75 -6.60 21.26 4.58
CA THR A 75 -5.71 22.04 5.43
C THR A 75 -4.38 22.29 4.75
N SER A 76 -3.87 21.31 4.00
CA SER A 76 -2.63 21.42 3.23
C SER A 76 -2.78 22.42 2.06
N VAL A 77 -3.90 22.39 1.34
CA VAL A 77 -4.21 23.39 0.30
C VAL A 77 -4.23 24.80 0.89
N ARG A 78 -4.98 24.99 1.98
CA ARG A 78 -5.04 26.29 2.66
C ARG A 78 -3.67 26.77 3.13
N LYS A 79 -2.81 25.87 3.58
CA LYS A 79 -1.43 26.18 3.99
C LYS A 79 -0.61 26.69 2.81
N ILE A 80 -0.66 26.05 1.65
CA ILE A 80 0.05 26.48 0.45
C ILE A 80 -0.43 27.84 -0.03
N VAL A 81 -1.75 28.06 -0.11
CA VAL A 81 -2.32 29.34 -0.52
C VAL A 81 -1.89 30.47 0.43
N LYS A 82 -2.04 30.26 1.74
CA LYS A 82 -1.64 31.23 2.76
C LYS A 82 -0.13 31.53 2.71
N SER A 83 0.69 30.52 2.49
CA SER A 83 2.13 30.66 2.34
C SER A 83 2.48 31.53 1.10
N ALA A 84 1.80 31.30 -0.04
CA ALA A 84 1.96 32.14 -1.22
C ALA A 84 1.62 33.58 -0.93
N GLU A 85 0.47 33.85 -0.28
CA GLU A 85 0.05 35.22 0.08
C GLU A 85 1.06 35.92 1.01
N GLN A 86 1.54 35.20 2.03
CA GLN A 86 2.49 35.77 3.00
C GLN A 86 3.85 36.08 2.34
N ILE A 87 4.36 35.17 1.49
CA ILE A 87 5.63 35.35 0.80
C ILE A 87 5.54 36.45 -0.25
N GLN A 88 4.42 36.55 -0.98
CA GLN A 88 4.21 37.63 -1.96
C GLN A 88 4.24 39.03 -1.32
N LYS A 89 3.74 39.18 -0.09
CA LYS A 89 3.82 40.45 0.64
C LYS A 89 5.24 40.95 0.80
N LEU A 90 6.24 40.08 0.89
CA LEU A 90 7.65 40.45 0.98
C LEU A 90 8.20 41.03 -0.32
N GLY A 91 7.61 40.66 -1.45
CA GLY A 91 7.99 41.18 -2.77
C GLY A 91 7.29 42.47 -3.20
N THR A 92 6.26 42.91 -2.45
CA THR A 92 5.36 44.00 -2.87
C THR A 92 6.08 45.30 -3.16
N ILE A 93 7.06 45.70 -2.34
CA ILE A 93 7.82 46.93 -2.50
C ILE A 93 8.53 46.98 -3.85
N MET A 94 9.03 45.83 -4.33
CA MET A 94 9.75 45.69 -5.58
C MET A 94 8.86 45.24 -6.75
N SER A 95 7.55 45.17 -6.54
CA SER A 95 6.58 44.63 -7.48
C SER A 95 6.96 43.22 -7.98
N VAL A 96 7.49 42.37 -7.05
CA VAL A 96 7.87 40.98 -7.33
C VAL A 96 6.81 40.06 -6.75
N TYR A 97 6.33 39.15 -7.55
CA TYR A 97 5.30 38.18 -7.14
C TYR A 97 5.48 36.81 -7.82
N ILE A 98 4.99 35.76 -7.18
CA ILE A 98 4.95 34.40 -7.74
C ILE A 98 3.74 34.32 -8.66
N ASN A 99 3.91 33.82 -9.88
CA ASN A 99 2.83 33.73 -10.84
C ASN A 99 1.78 32.69 -10.42
N GLN A 100 0.50 33.01 -10.60
CA GLN A 100 -0.61 32.15 -10.19
C GLN A 100 -0.51 30.74 -10.82
N SER A 101 -0.13 30.66 -12.09
CA SER A 101 0.07 29.39 -12.78
C SER A 101 1.11 28.47 -12.10
N TYR A 102 2.13 29.06 -11.46
CA TYR A 102 3.11 28.28 -10.70
C TYR A 102 2.54 27.81 -9.36
N ILE A 103 1.76 28.65 -8.68
CA ILE A 103 1.04 28.27 -7.44
C ILE A 103 0.06 27.15 -7.74
N ASP A 104 -0.69 27.24 -8.83
CA ASP A 104 -1.65 26.21 -9.24
C ASP A 104 -0.96 24.87 -9.50
N LEU A 105 0.20 24.85 -10.13
CA LEU A 105 1.00 23.62 -10.32
C LEU A 105 1.46 23.01 -8.99
N LYS A 106 1.76 23.82 -7.97
CA LYS A 106 2.08 23.31 -6.62
C LYS A 106 0.84 22.69 -5.93
N ILE A 107 -0.33 23.26 -6.15
CA ILE A 107 -1.60 22.68 -5.67
C ILE A 107 -1.90 21.37 -6.39
N VAL A 108 -1.71 21.30 -7.72
CA VAL A 108 -1.85 20.05 -8.48
C VAL A 108 -0.87 18.98 -7.98
N GLU A 109 0.38 19.35 -7.70
CA GLU A 109 1.37 18.42 -7.11
C GLU A 109 0.88 17.88 -5.76
N LEU A 110 0.31 18.73 -4.91
CA LEU A 110 -0.24 18.32 -3.61
C LEU A 110 -1.36 17.29 -3.77
N TYR A 111 -2.34 17.53 -4.68
CA TYR A 111 -3.43 16.59 -4.94
C TYR A 111 -2.90 15.25 -5.47
N LEU A 112 -1.97 15.27 -6.42
CA LEU A 112 -1.36 14.05 -6.94
C LEU A 112 -0.57 13.28 -5.87
N ALA A 113 0.12 13.99 -4.97
CA ALA A 113 0.80 13.35 -3.84
C ALA A 113 -0.19 12.70 -2.86
N PHE A 114 -1.32 13.36 -2.61
CA PHE A 114 -2.41 12.82 -1.80
C PHE A 114 -3.00 11.54 -2.42
N GLU A 115 -3.38 11.58 -3.70
CA GLU A 115 -3.92 10.42 -4.42
C GLU A 115 -2.92 9.26 -4.47
N TYR A 116 -1.64 9.56 -4.66
CA TYR A 116 -0.56 8.57 -4.59
C TYR A 116 -0.51 7.88 -3.22
N GLN A 117 -0.57 8.63 -2.13
CA GLN A 117 -0.55 8.08 -0.78
C GLN A 117 -1.79 7.22 -0.49
N GLN A 118 -2.97 7.68 -0.90
CA GLN A 118 -4.21 6.90 -0.77
C GLN A 118 -4.10 5.57 -1.51
N LYS A 119 -3.69 5.61 -2.77
CA LYS A 119 -3.59 4.38 -3.58
C LYS A 119 -2.55 3.41 -3.03
N LYS A 120 -1.41 3.92 -2.62
CA LYS A 120 -0.37 3.10 -1.99
C LYS A 120 -0.83 2.44 -0.68
N GLN A 121 -1.62 3.13 0.11
CA GLN A 121 -2.20 2.57 1.32
C GLN A 121 -3.20 1.46 0.99
N GLN A 122 -4.08 1.70 0.01
CA GLN A 122 -5.04 0.70 -0.47
C GLN A 122 -4.34 -0.56 -0.98
N GLU A 123 -3.34 -0.42 -1.85
CA GLU A 123 -2.55 -1.54 -2.36
C GLU A 123 -1.87 -2.35 -1.25
N LYS A 124 -1.41 -1.67 -0.21
CA LYS A 124 -0.81 -2.33 0.97
C LYS A 124 -1.83 -3.12 1.78
N GLU A 125 -3.05 -2.58 1.93
CA GLU A 125 -4.14 -3.27 2.64
C GLU A 125 -4.60 -4.50 1.86
N GLU A 126 -4.86 -4.38 0.57
CA GLU A 126 -5.20 -5.49 -0.32
C GLU A 126 -4.14 -6.61 -0.27
N GLN A 127 -2.85 -6.24 -0.27
CA GLN A 127 -1.77 -7.21 -0.16
C GLN A 127 -1.72 -7.91 1.22
N ARG A 128 -2.06 -7.19 2.29
CA ARG A 128 -2.13 -7.77 3.64
C ARG A 128 -3.28 -8.76 3.75
N GLU A 129 -4.45 -8.42 3.22
CA GLU A 129 -5.63 -9.30 3.19
C GLU A 129 -5.34 -10.56 2.38
N LEU A 130 -4.78 -10.43 1.18
CA LEU A 130 -4.40 -11.57 0.36
C LEU A 130 -3.43 -12.52 1.08
N ARG A 131 -2.42 -11.96 1.77
CA ARG A 131 -1.47 -12.76 2.56
C ARG A 131 -2.15 -13.43 3.77
N ALA A 132 -3.13 -12.77 4.38
CA ALA A 132 -3.89 -13.36 5.49
C ALA A 132 -4.72 -14.55 5.00
N GLN A 133 -5.46 -14.41 3.89
CA GLN A 133 -6.22 -15.48 3.26
C GLN A 133 -5.32 -16.68 2.88
N GLN A 134 -4.18 -16.43 2.24
CA GLN A 134 -3.23 -17.49 1.90
C GLN A 134 -2.71 -18.26 3.13
N ARG A 135 -2.50 -17.56 4.25
CA ARG A 135 -2.09 -18.21 5.51
C ARG A 135 -3.19 -19.05 6.11
N GLU A 136 -4.43 -18.60 6.05
CA GLU A 136 -5.59 -19.37 6.53
C GLU A 136 -5.82 -20.63 5.69
N GLU A 137 -5.78 -20.49 4.37
CA GLU A 137 -5.85 -21.64 3.46
C GLU A 137 -4.72 -22.65 3.69
N ALA A 138 -3.50 -22.18 3.90
CA ALA A 138 -2.36 -23.05 4.19
C ALA A 138 -2.50 -23.78 5.55
N LYS A 139 -3.08 -23.12 6.55
CA LYS A 139 -3.39 -23.77 7.85
C LYS A 139 -4.46 -24.82 7.68
N LEU A 140 -5.55 -24.50 7.00
CA LEU A 140 -6.65 -25.42 6.76
C LEU A 140 -6.17 -26.66 5.99
N LYS A 141 -5.36 -26.48 4.95
CA LYS A 141 -4.76 -27.61 4.21
C LYS A 141 -3.91 -28.51 5.11
N LYS A 142 -3.10 -27.93 6.00
CA LYS A 142 -2.29 -28.71 6.96
C LYS A 142 -3.17 -29.48 7.94
N GLU A 143 -4.21 -28.86 8.48
CA GLU A 143 -5.14 -29.54 9.39
C GLU A 143 -5.86 -30.70 8.72
N ILE A 144 -6.31 -30.53 7.49
CA ILE A 144 -6.91 -31.60 6.69
C ILE A 144 -5.90 -32.73 6.46
N GLU A 145 -4.67 -32.41 6.09
CA GLU A 145 -3.64 -33.42 5.86
C GLU A 145 -3.29 -34.20 7.16
N GLU A 146 -3.21 -33.52 8.29
CA GLU A 146 -2.99 -34.16 9.59
C GLU A 146 -4.16 -35.07 9.99
N LYS A 147 -5.41 -34.63 9.78
CA LYS A 147 -6.59 -35.47 10.01
C LYS A 147 -6.55 -36.70 9.10
N ARG A 148 -6.28 -36.56 7.82
CA ARG A 148 -6.12 -37.67 6.88
C ARG A 148 -5.04 -38.64 7.34
N LYS A 149 -3.91 -38.19 7.80
CA LYS A 149 -2.82 -39.04 8.32
C LYS A 149 -3.25 -39.82 9.57
N LYS A 150 -3.99 -39.20 10.48
CA LYS A 150 -4.52 -39.86 11.68
C LYS A 150 -5.49 -40.97 11.31
N ILE A 151 -6.51 -40.65 10.51
CA ILE A 151 -7.54 -41.62 10.10
C ILE A 151 -6.91 -42.77 9.31
N LYS A 152 -5.94 -42.52 8.44
CA LYS A 152 -5.23 -43.59 7.72
C LYS A 152 -4.42 -44.50 8.64
N LYS A 153 -3.83 -43.96 9.72
CA LYS A 153 -3.16 -44.79 10.75
C LYS A 153 -4.14 -45.65 11.49
N GLU A 154 -5.30 -45.11 11.88
CA GLU A 154 -6.39 -45.87 12.52
C GLU A 154 -6.89 -46.97 11.61
N GLN A 155 -7.19 -46.68 10.36
CA GLN A 155 -7.56 -47.67 9.35
C GLN A 155 -6.56 -48.82 9.27
N THR A 156 -5.29 -48.51 9.20
CA THR A 156 -4.20 -49.50 9.10
C THR A 156 -4.17 -50.38 10.38
N HIS A 157 -4.36 -49.78 11.55
CA HIS A 157 -4.39 -50.49 12.83
C HIS A 157 -5.59 -51.46 12.90
N TYR A 158 -6.78 -51.02 12.55
CA TYR A 158 -7.98 -51.88 12.54
C TYR A 158 -7.85 -52.99 11.50
N GLN A 159 -7.33 -52.71 10.31
CA GLN A 159 -7.09 -53.75 9.31
C GLN A 159 -6.11 -54.82 9.78
N GLN A 160 -5.02 -54.40 10.47
CA GLN A 160 -4.06 -55.37 11.02
C GLN A 160 -4.67 -56.18 12.16
N THR A 161 -5.47 -55.58 13.02
CA THR A 161 -6.16 -56.24 14.11
C THR A 161 -7.16 -57.27 13.57
N LEU A 162 -7.94 -56.92 12.55
CA LEU A 162 -8.88 -57.82 11.89
C LEU A 162 -8.15 -59.02 11.24
N LYS A 163 -7.00 -58.77 10.58
CA LYS A 163 -6.18 -59.82 10.00
C LYS A 163 -5.65 -60.80 11.04
N ASN A 164 -5.20 -60.29 12.17
CA ASN A 164 -4.74 -61.15 13.28
C ASN A 164 -5.90 -61.98 13.89
N LEU A 165 -7.07 -61.35 14.06
CA LEU A 165 -8.27 -62.04 14.55
C LEU A 165 -8.72 -63.16 13.61
N LEU A 166 -8.69 -62.91 12.30
CA LEU A 166 -9.01 -63.94 11.26
C LEU A 166 -8.02 -65.13 11.28
N SER A 167 -6.74 -64.88 11.59
CA SER A 167 -5.74 -65.93 11.77
C SER A 167 -6.07 -66.79 13.02
N GLN A 168 -6.43 -66.16 14.12
CA GLN A 168 -6.83 -66.85 15.35
C GLN A 168 -8.08 -67.74 15.16
N ILE A 169 -9.08 -67.21 14.43
CA ILE A 169 -10.29 -67.98 14.09
C ILE A 169 -9.95 -69.24 13.26
N LYS A 170 -8.99 -69.12 12.35
CA LYS A 170 -8.53 -70.25 11.50
C LYS A 170 -7.79 -71.33 12.31
N GLU A 171 -7.01 -70.94 13.34
CA GLU A 171 -6.19 -71.84 14.15
C GLU A 171 -6.99 -72.50 15.29
N HIS A 172 -7.96 -71.84 15.91
CA HIS A 172 -8.62 -72.23 17.13
C HIS A 172 -10.12 -72.49 16.96
N GLY A 173 -10.69 -72.27 15.77
CA GLY A 173 -12.13 -72.39 15.51
C GLY A 173 -12.95 -71.16 15.84
N GLU A 174 -14.18 -71.13 15.36
CA GLU A 174 -15.13 -70.02 15.64
C GLU A 174 -15.73 -70.16 17.05
N THR A 175 -15.43 -69.20 17.93
CA THR A 175 -16.08 -68.95 19.18
C THR A 175 -17.01 -67.75 19.11
N GLU A 176 -18.11 -67.69 19.86
CA GLU A 176 -19.06 -66.57 19.90
C GLU A 176 -18.32 -65.21 20.13
N ASP A 177 -17.35 -65.21 21.04
CA ASP A 177 -16.53 -64.01 21.36
C ASP A 177 -15.67 -63.50 20.16
N LEU A 178 -15.12 -64.40 19.37
CA LEU A 178 -14.32 -64.07 18.21
C LEU A 178 -15.17 -63.54 17.05
N ILE A 179 -16.38 -64.08 16.91
CA ILE A 179 -17.37 -63.61 15.92
C ILE A 179 -17.86 -62.21 16.27
N ALA A 180 -18.19 -61.97 17.55
CA ALA A 180 -18.61 -60.63 18.01
C ALA A 180 -17.52 -59.56 17.78
N LYS A 181 -16.28 -59.85 18.15
CA LYS A 181 -15.13 -58.94 17.90
C LYS A 181 -14.87 -58.66 16.43
N LYS A 182 -15.06 -59.66 15.56
CA LYS A 182 -14.95 -59.50 14.12
C LYS A 182 -16.00 -58.51 13.60
N ALA A 183 -17.25 -58.64 13.97
CA ALA A 183 -18.35 -57.78 13.58
C ALA A 183 -18.14 -56.32 14.05
N GLU A 184 -17.62 -56.15 15.27
CA GLU A 184 -17.27 -54.84 15.82
C GLU A 184 -16.17 -54.15 14.99
N LEU A 185 -15.07 -54.85 14.70
CA LEU A 185 -13.96 -54.34 13.88
C LEU A 185 -14.37 -54.01 12.43
N GLU A 186 -15.23 -54.80 11.82
CA GLU A 186 -15.79 -54.55 10.48
C GLU A 186 -16.66 -53.29 10.47
N THR A 187 -17.43 -53.06 11.53
CA THR A 187 -18.25 -51.85 11.70
C THR A 187 -17.37 -50.61 11.84
N GLU A 188 -16.34 -50.69 12.69
CA GLU A 188 -15.39 -49.58 12.88
C GLU A 188 -14.64 -49.24 11.56
N LEU A 189 -14.18 -50.23 10.82
CA LEU A 189 -13.56 -50.03 9.51
C LEU A 189 -14.53 -49.36 8.52
N SER A 190 -15.80 -49.73 8.50
CA SER A 190 -16.82 -49.11 7.65
C SER A 190 -17.03 -47.64 8.02
N ASN A 191 -17.01 -47.31 9.32
CA ASN A 191 -17.13 -45.92 9.79
C ASN A 191 -15.90 -45.09 9.41
N ILE A 192 -14.71 -45.67 9.53
CA ILE A 192 -13.45 -45.02 9.09
C ILE A 192 -13.45 -44.75 7.58
N ASP A 193 -13.90 -45.71 6.77
CA ASP A 193 -13.99 -45.55 5.32
C ASP A 193 -14.97 -44.45 4.90
N LYS A 194 -16.08 -44.26 5.66
CA LYS A 194 -16.99 -43.13 5.48
C LYS A 194 -16.29 -41.80 5.81
N SER A 195 -15.60 -41.75 6.97
CA SER A 195 -14.88 -40.54 7.41
C SER A 195 -13.76 -40.13 6.43
N ILE A 196 -13.14 -41.09 5.73
CA ILE A 196 -12.16 -40.77 4.67
C ILE A 196 -12.86 -40.10 3.48
N LYS A 197 -14.02 -40.65 3.05
CA LYS A 197 -14.79 -40.08 1.92
C LYS A 197 -15.33 -38.69 2.20
N ASP A 198 -15.64 -38.37 3.48
CA ASP A 198 -16.14 -37.04 3.87
C ASP A 198 -15.04 -35.96 3.90
N ILE A 199 -13.78 -36.39 3.89
CA ILE A 199 -12.60 -35.48 3.89
C ILE A 199 -12.04 -35.29 2.47
N ASP A 200 -12.41 -36.12 1.52
CA ASP A 200 -12.00 -35.98 0.12
C ASP A 200 -12.90 -35.03 -0.65
#